data_62537b373ed2ecf47fbe2208cdb12c0a
#
_entry.id   62537b373ed2ecf47fbe2208cdb12c0a
#
_cell.length_a   1.000
_cell.length_b   1.000
_cell.length_c   1.000
_cell.angle_alpha   90.00
_cell.angle_beta   90.00
_cell.angle_gamma   90.00
#
_symmetry.space_group_name_H-M   'P 1'
#
loop_
_entity.id
_entity.type
_entity.pdbx_description
1 polymer ?
#
loop_
_entity_poly.entity_id
_entity_poly.type
_entity_poly.pdbx_seq_one_letter_code
_entity_poly.pdbx_strand_id
1 'polypeptide(L)'
;ARGNEISMLIEDSNSVSLHIRRCDYKQGSYSDQILDALSIDYYIRAIKKLGAEEKNLKFFVFSDDPQWVKNNLKLEFPVVYVDHNKAETNYEDLYLMSLCKHNIIANSSFSWWGAWLNNNPAKKVYAPKRWFNSNVRNIDEKDVIPEAWIKVE
;
A
#
# COMPACT_ATOMS: atom_id res chain seq x y z
N ALA A 1 -0.86 16.90 15.52
CA ALA A 1 -1.21 16.11 16.71
C ALA A 1 -1.57 14.68 16.36
N ARG A 2 -2.53 14.43 15.45
CA ARG A 2 -2.95 13.06 15.08
C ARG A 2 -1.85 12.28 14.33
N GLY A 3 -1.05 12.94 13.52
CA GLY A 3 0.09 12.31 12.86
C GLY A 3 1.12 11.78 13.85
N ASN A 4 1.37 12.50 14.92
CA ASN A 4 2.28 12.06 15.98
C ASN A 4 1.73 10.86 16.78
N GLU A 5 0.43 10.83 17.03
CA GLU A 5 -0.22 9.69 17.68
C GLU A 5 -0.13 8.44 16.82
N ILE A 6 -0.36 8.56 15.51
CA ILE A 6 -0.27 7.45 14.57
C ILE A 6 1.18 6.97 14.44
N SER A 7 2.16 7.86 14.35
CA SER A 7 3.58 7.47 14.28
C SER A 7 4.02 6.67 15.51
N MET A 8 3.57 7.05 16.68
CA MET A 8 3.83 6.30 17.92
C MET A 8 3.21 4.90 17.87
N LEU A 9 1.96 4.78 17.41
CA LEU A 9 1.30 3.48 17.24
C LEU A 9 2.04 2.59 16.22
N ILE A 10 2.56 3.17 15.15
CA ILE A 10 3.35 2.47 14.14
C ILE A 10 4.64 1.92 14.76
N GLU A 11 5.36 2.75 15.48
CA GLU A 11 6.64 2.36 16.10
C GLU A 11 6.46 1.27 17.17
N ASP A 12 5.37 1.32 17.93
CA ASP A 12 5.07 0.39 19.02
C ASP A 12 4.47 -0.95 18.56
N SER A 13 4.27 -1.16 17.27
CA SER A 13 3.61 -2.35 16.75
C SER A 13 4.41 -3.03 15.63
N ASN A 14 4.06 -4.28 15.31
CA ASN A 14 4.49 -4.91 14.05
C ASN A 14 3.61 -4.36 12.93
N SER A 15 3.94 -3.15 12.50
CA SER A 15 3.13 -2.30 11.65
C SER A 15 3.25 -2.66 10.18
N VAL A 16 2.11 -2.66 9.50
CA VAL A 16 2.01 -2.86 8.05
C VAL A 16 1.32 -1.65 7.44
N SER A 17 1.99 -0.99 6.49
CA SER A 17 1.36 -0.01 5.62
C SER A 17 0.60 -0.75 4.52
N LEU A 18 -0.70 -0.53 4.42
CA LEU A 18 -1.55 -1.07 3.37
C LEU A 18 -2.11 0.09 2.55
N HIS A 19 -1.64 0.24 1.32
CA HIS A 19 -2.06 1.31 0.42
C HIS A 19 -3.03 0.80 -0.63
N ILE A 20 -4.23 1.37 -0.66
CA ILE A 20 -5.30 1.03 -1.60
C ILE A 20 -5.72 2.27 -2.37
N ARG A 21 -5.47 2.27 -3.66
CA ARG A 21 -5.77 3.39 -4.55
C ARG A 21 -6.88 3.02 -5.53
N ARG A 22 -7.89 3.88 -5.64
CA ARG A 22 -9.08 3.63 -6.45
C ARG A 22 -9.57 4.83 -7.26
N CYS A 23 -9.60 6.00 -6.64
CA CYS A 23 -10.30 7.15 -7.21
C CYS A 23 -9.59 7.78 -8.40
N ASP A 24 -8.27 7.74 -8.42
CA ASP A 24 -7.46 8.33 -9.50
C ASP A 24 -7.43 7.47 -10.77
N TYR A 25 -7.99 6.25 -10.71
CA TYR A 25 -8.07 5.34 -11.86
C TYR A 25 -9.48 5.34 -12.47
N LYS A 26 -10.20 6.46 -12.34
CA LYS A 26 -11.50 6.64 -12.96
C LYS A 26 -11.38 6.87 -14.45
N GLN A 27 -12.38 6.41 -15.17
CA GLN A 27 -12.49 6.48 -16.61
C GLN A 27 -12.22 7.91 -17.14
N GLY A 28 -11.34 8.03 -18.15
CA GLY A 28 -10.99 9.28 -18.81
C GLY A 28 -9.77 10.01 -18.26
N SER A 29 -9.11 9.53 -17.23
CA SER A 29 -7.84 10.08 -16.76
C SER A 29 -6.64 9.50 -17.52
N TYR A 30 -5.51 10.20 -17.52
CA TYR A 30 -4.26 9.66 -18.09
C TYR A 30 -3.86 8.37 -17.37
N SER A 31 -4.07 8.30 -16.06
CA SER A 31 -3.79 7.11 -15.25
C SER A 31 -4.64 5.91 -15.67
N ASP A 32 -5.90 6.12 -16.07
CA ASP A 32 -6.81 5.10 -16.55
C ASP A 32 -6.31 4.41 -17.84
N GLN A 33 -5.51 5.10 -18.63
CA GLN A 33 -4.96 4.56 -19.88
C GLN A 33 -3.83 3.56 -19.66
N ILE A 34 -3.13 3.62 -18.53
CA ILE A 34 -1.93 2.82 -18.26
C ILE A 34 -2.01 1.99 -16.98
N LEU A 35 -2.89 2.35 -16.06
CA LEU A 35 -3.03 1.71 -14.75
C LEU A 35 -4.47 1.29 -14.50
N ASP A 36 -4.65 0.12 -13.94
CA ASP A 36 -5.93 -0.35 -13.43
C ASP A 36 -5.93 -0.34 -11.90
N ALA A 37 -7.08 -0.05 -11.30
CA ALA A 37 -7.24 -0.29 -9.86
C ALA A 37 -7.06 -1.78 -9.58
N LEU A 38 -6.24 -2.11 -8.60
CA LEU A 38 -6.00 -3.49 -8.23
C LEU A 38 -7.25 -4.14 -7.63
N SER A 39 -7.42 -5.42 -7.91
CA SER A 39 -8.52 -6.20 -7.35
C SER A 39 -8.38 -6.38 -5.85
N ILE A 40 -9.51 -6.58 -5.18
CA ILE A 40 -9.51 -6.91 -3.75
C ILE A 40 -8.74 -8.20 -3.46
N ASP A 41 -8.74 -9.15 -4.41
CA ASP A 41 -8.04 -10.42 -4.28
C ASP A 41 -6.53 -10.26 -4.14
N TYR A 42 -5.94 -9.29 -4.84
CA TYR A 42 -4.53 -8.96 -4.66
C TYR A 42 -4.21 -8.64 -3.20
N TYR A 43 -4.98 -7.74 -2.60
CA TYR A 43 -4.77 -7.33 -1.21
C TYR A 43 -5.00 -8.48 -0.24
N ILE A 44 -6.02 -9.27 -0.45
CA ILE A 44 -6.31 -10.45 0.38
C ILE A 44 -5.15 -11.44 0.31
N ARG A 45 -4.60 -11.71 -0.86
CA ARG A 45 -3.47 -12.62 -1.04
C ARG A 45 -2.21 -12.09 -0.37
N ALA A 46 -1.91 -10.81 -0.54
CA ALA A 46 -0.76 -10.18 0.10
C ALA A 46 -0.85 -10.22 1.63
N ILE A 47 -2.02 -9.89 2.17
CA ILE A 47 -2.29 -9.93 3.61
C ILE A 47 -2.12 -11.36 4.17
N LYS A 48 -2.65 -12.37 3.48
CA LYS A 48 -2.51 -13.78 3.88
C LYS A 48 -1.05 -14.23 3.87
N LYS A 49 -0.29 -13.86 2.85
CA LYS A 49 1.13 -14.21 2.76
C LYS A 49 1.93 -13.61 3.90
N LEU A 50 1.72 -12.33 4.18
CA LEU A 50 2.40 -11.65 5.29
C LEU A 50 1.97 -12.23 6.64
N GLY A 51 0.68 -12.47 6.83
CA GLY A 51 0.12 -13.03 8.06
C GLY A 51 0.57 -14.48 8.36
N ALA A 52 0.98 -15.22 7.33
CA ALA A 52 1.56 -16.56 7.50
C ALA A 52 3.02 -16.51 8.01
N GLU A 53 3.75 -15.42 7.74
CA GLU A 53 5.16 -15.29 8.08
C GLU A 53 5.42 -14.42 9.32
N GLU A 54 4.54 -13.48 9.60
CA GLU A 54 4.69 -12.49 10.67
C GLU A 54 3.53 -12.57 11.66
N LYS A 55 3.84 -12.36 12.94
CA LYS A 55 2.86 -12.39 14.03
C LYS A 55 2.57 -11.01 14.59
N ASN A 56 1.42 -10.87 15.22
CA ASN A 56 1.01 -9.67 15.93
C ASN A 56 0.97 -8.43 15.01
N LEU A 57 0.57 -8.63 13.77
CA LEU A 57 0.47 -7.56 12.78
C LEU A 57 -0.59 -6.52 13.18
N LYS A 58 -0.29 -5.26 12.91
CA LYS A 58 -1.24 -4.15 12.98
C LYS A 58 -1.20 -3.38 11.68
N PHE A 59 -2.35 -3.25 11.03
CA PHE A 59 -2.47 -2.62 9.73
C PHE A 59 -2.81 -1.15 9.85
N PHE A 60 -2.09 -0.34 9.08
CA PHE A 60 -2.34 1.08 8.89
C PHE A 60 -2.76 1.28 7.44
N VAL A 61 -4.03 1.60 7.24
CA VAL A 61 -4.65 1.67 5.91
C VAL A 61 -4.62 3.10 5.40
N PHE A 62 -4.01 3.28 4.24
CA PHE A 62 -3.95 4.53 3.49
C PHE A 62 -4.73 4.35 2.20
N SER A 63 -5.75 5.16 1.98
CA SER A 63 -6.58 5.06 0.78
C SER A 63 -7.17 6.41 0.40
N ASP A 64 -7.34 6.62 -0.90
CA ASP A 64 -8.13 7.72 -1.47
C ASP A 64 -9.64 7.47 -1.39
N ASP A 65 -10.05 6.26 -1.00
CA ASP A 65 -11.45 5.87 -0.77
C ASP A 65 -11.57 4.97 0.46
N PRO A 66 -11.39 5.51 1.68
CA PRO A 66 -11.41 4.70 2.90
C PRO A 66 -12.76 4.04 3.17
N GLN A 67 -13.86 4.64 2.74
CA GLN A 67 -15.21 4.06 2.92
C GLN A 67 -15.38 2.79 2.08
N TRP A 68 -14.88 2.80 0.84
CA TRP A 68 -14.88 1.60 0.01
C TRP A 68 -14.07 0.48 0.66
N VAL A 69 -12.91 0.81 1.21
CA VAL A 69 -12.06 -0.18 1.90
C VAL A 69 -12.79 -0.79 3.08
N LYS A 70 -13.40 0.02 3.92
CA LYS A 70 -14.19 -0.45 5.07
C LYS A 70 -15.33 -1.38 4.67
N ASN A 71 -15.97 -1.11 3.53
CA ASN A 71 -17.09 -1.89 3.05
C ASN A 71 -16.69 -3.18 2.33
N ASN A 72 -15.51 -3.25 1.75
CA ASN A 72 -15.11 -4.33 0.84
C ASN A 72 -13.96 -5.19 1.34
N LEU A 73 -13.13 -4.67 2.22
CA LEU A 73 -11.98 -5.40 2.76
C LEU A 73 -12.14 -5.60 4.26
N LYS A 74 -12.45 -6.82 4.67
CA LYS A 74 -12.48 -7.21 6.08
C LYS A 74 -11.11 -7.72 6.49
N LEU A 75 -10.51 -7.06 7.47
CA LEU A 75 -9.23 -7.43 8.04
C LEU A 75 -9.46 -8.13 9.39
N GLU A 76 -8.88 -9.31 9.55
CA GLU A 76 -8.90 -10.08 10.81
C GLU A 76 -7.80 -9.63 11.79
N PHE A 77 -7.17 -8.51 11.52
CA PHE A 77 -6.09 -7.92 12.30
C PHE A 77 -6.51 -6.56 12.85
N PRO A 78 -5.87 -6.07 13.91
CA PRO A 78 -6.04 -4.66 14.33
C PRO A 78 -5.75 -3.70 13.18
N VAL A 79 -6.63 -2.72 12.99
CA VAL A 79 -6.59 -1.77 11.88
C VAL A 79 -6.70 -0.35 12.38
N VAL A 80 -5.87 0.53 11.83
CA VAL A 80 -6.00 1.98 11.96
C VAL A 80 -6.16 2.55 10.54
N TYR A 81 -7.24 3.28 10.29
CA TYR A 81 -7.43 4.00 9.04
C TYR A 81 -6.79 5.38 9.14
N VAL A 82 -5.82 5.64 8.28
CA VAL A 82 -5.13 6.93 8.21
C VAL A 82 -5.88 7.81 7.22
N ASP A 83 -6.87 8.54 7.69
CA ASP A 83 -7.82 9.30 6.88
C ASP A 83 -7.85 10.81 7.19
N HIS A 84 -6.90 11.29 8.00
CA HIS A 84 -6.86 12.68 8.46
C HIS A 84 -6.09 13.63 7.53
N ASN A 85 -5.27 13.10 6.62
CA ASN A 85 -4.49 13.91 5.70
C ASN A 85 -5.26 14.23 4.42
N LYS A 86 -5.01 15.42 3.89
CA LYS A 86 -5.56 15.89 2.61
C LYS A 86 -4.49 15.83 1.53
N ALA A 87 -4.87 16.17 0.30
CA ALA A 87 -3.95 16.20 -0.83
C ALA A 87 -2.72 17.10 -0.57
N GLU A 88 -2.91 18.21 0.13
CA GLU A 88 -1.84 19.16 0.47
C GLU A 88 -0.87 18.62 1.52
N THR A 89 -1.28 17.63 2.31
CA THR A 89 -0.49 17.05 3.41
C THR A 89 -0.19 15.56 3.17
N ASN A 90 -0.31 15.09 1.94
CA ASN A 90 -0.06 13.68 1.62
C ASN A 90 1.38 13.22 1.88
N TYR A 91 2.34 14.14 1.98
CA TYR A 91 3.70 13.82 2.38
C TYR A 91 3.76 13.22 3.79
N GLU A 92 2.80 13.54 4.67
CA GLU A 92 2.69 12.92 5.98
C GLU A 92 2.33 11.44 5.86
N ASP A 93 1.43 11.10 4.94
CA ASP A 93 1.10 9.70 4.64
C ASP A 93 2.33 8.93 4.14
N LEU A 94 3.10 9.54 3.24
CA LEU A 94 4.33 8.95 2.74
C LEU A 94 5.32 8.66 3.88
N TYR A 95 5.50 9.61 4.77
CA TYR A 95 6.34 9.48 5.95
C TYR A 95 5.86 8.35 6.86
N LEU A 96 4.55 8.30 7.17
CA LEU A 96 3.97 7.24 8.00
C LEU A 96 4.12 5.86 7.37
N MET A 97 3.94 5.74 6.05
CA MET A 97 4.19 4.49 5.31
C MET A 97 5.63 4.02 5.48
N SER A 98 6.60 4.95 5.41
CA SER A 98 8.02 4.63 5.52
C SER A 98 8.44 4.19 6.93
N LEU A 99 7.68 4.58 7.95
CA LEU A 99 7.91 4.18 9.34
C LEU A 99 7.39 2.78 9.66
N CYS A 100 6.47 2.25 8.87
CA CYS A 100 5.94 0.90 9.07
C CYS A 100 7.04 -0.16 8.91
N LYS A 101 6.89 -1.29 9.60
CA LYS A 101 7.87 -2.38 9.50
C LYS A 101 7.77 -3.12 8.18
N HIS A 102 6.56 -3.23 7.64
CA HIS A 102 6.28 -3.89 6.36
C HIS A 102 5.35 -3.02 5.50
N ASN A 103 5.30 -3.30 4.20
CA ASN A 103 4.49 -2.53 3.26
C ASN A 103 3.79 -3.46 2.26
N ILE A 104 2.49 -3.24 2.08
CA ILE A 104 1.72 -3.78 0.96
C ILE A 104 1.32 -2.59 0.09
N ILE A 105 1.82 -2.54 -1.13
CA ILE A 105 1.69 -1.36 -1.99
C ILE A 105 0.67 -1.57 -3.11
N ALA A 106 0.08 -0.47 -3.56
CA ALA A 106 -0.66 -0.41 -4.81
C ALA A 106 0.31 -0.21 -5.99
N ASN A 107 -0.19 -0.28 -7.21
CA ASN A 107 0.53 0.13 -8.42
C ASN A 107 0.60 1.66 -8.51
N SER A 108 1.25 2.26 -7.55
CA SER A 108 1.34 3.69 -7.33
C SER A 108 2.75 4.08 -6.93
N SER A 109 3.32 5.07 -7.61
CA SER A 109 4.64 5.62 -7.26
C SER A 109 4.67 6.14 -5.82
N PHE A 110 3.55 6.64 -5.32
CA PHE A 110 3.42 7.13 -3.95
C PHE A 110 3.74 6.04 -2.92
N SER A 111 3.05 4.90 -2.96
CA SER A 111 3.33 3.81 -2.03
C SER A 111 4.63 3.07 -2.35
N TRP A 112 5.07 3.09 -3.61
CA TRP A 112 6.39 2.59 -4.01
C TRP A 112 7.50 3.30 -3.23
N TRP A 113 7.45 4.63 -3.19
CA TRP A 113 8.42 5.43 -2.43
C TRP A 113 8.29 5.22 -0.93
N GLY A 114 7.07 5.06 -0.40
CA GLY A 114 6.87 4.73 1.02
C GLY A 114 7.58 3.44 1.41
N ALA A 115 7.48 2.42 0.59
CA ALA A 115 8.16 1.14 0.81
C ALA A 115 9.68 1.23 0.60
N TRP A 116 10.12 1.96 -0.42
CA TRP A 116 11.55 2.16 -0.69
C TRP A 116 12.25 2.88 0.46
N LEU A 117 11.61 3.91 1.03
CA LEU A 117 12.15 4.69 2.13
C LEU A 117 12.08 3.99 3.49
N ASN A 118 11.40 2.87 3.57
CA ASN A 118 11.36 2.05 4.79
C ASN A 118 12.75 1.47 5.07
N ASN A 119 13.36 1.87 6.17
CA ASN A 119 14.72 1.49 6.56
C ASN A 119 14.81 0.21 7.39
N ASN A 120 13.69 -0.47 7.66
CA ASN A 120 13.73 -1.73 8.38
C ASN A 120 14.47 -2.79 7.56
N PRO A 121 15.61 -3.32 8.03
CA PRO A 121 16.37 -4.33 7.29
C PRO A 121 15.61 -5.65 7.12
N ALA A 122 14.63 -5.92 7.99
CA ALA A 122 13.78 -7.09 7.94
C ALA A 122 12.43 -6.83 7.26
N LYS A 123 12.29 -5.69 6.58
CA LYS A 123 11.04 -5.34 5.90
C LYS A 123 10.65 -6.38 4.86
N LYS A 124 9.35 -6.65 4.79
CA LYS A 124 8.72 -7.40 3.71
C LYS A 124 7.84 -6.44 2.92
N VAL A 125 8.09 -6.32 1.64
CA VAL A 125 7.33 -5.46 0.74
C VAL A 125 6.61 -6.34 -0.28
N TYR A 126 5.30 -6.24 -0.31
CA TYR A 126 4.44 -6.93 -1.26
C TYR A 126 3.96 -5.94 -2.31
N ALA A 127 4.17 -6.28 -3.56
CA ALA A 127 3.84 -5.46 -4.70
C ALA A 127 3.03 -6.26 -5.73
N PRO A 128 2.17 -5.59 -6.54
CA PRO A 128 1.45 -6.29 -7.59
C PRO A 128 2.42 -6.80 -8.65
N LYS A 129 2.20 -8.04 -9.08
CA LYS A 129 3.02 -8.66 -10.14
C LYS A 129 2.90 -7.89 -11.45
N ARG A 130 1.71 -7.40 -11.77
CA ARG A 130 1.43 -6.56 -12.93
C ARG A 130 1.20 -5.12 -12.48
N TRP A 131 2.08 -4.23 -12.91
CA TRP A 131 2.00 -2.81 -12.58
C TRP A 131 1.10 -2.04 -13.52
N PHE A 132 1.28 -2.25 -14.83
CA PHE A 132 0.54 -1.58 -15.89
C PHE A 132 -0.63 -2.43 -16.41
N ASN A 133 -1.62 -1.77 -17.00
CA ASN A 133 -2.73 -2.48 -17.65
C ASN A 133 -2.31 -3.09 -19.00
N SER A 134 -3.20 -3.90 -19.60
CA SER A 134 -2.94 -4.61 -20.84
C SER A 134 -2.77 -3.70 -22.08
N ASN A 135 -3.14 -2.44 -21.99
CA ASN A 135 -3.00 -1.47 -23.08
C ASN A 135 -1.56 -1.02 -23.27
N VAL A 136 -0.72 -1.20 -22.25
CA VAL A 136 0.70 -0.83 -22.29
C VAL A 136 1.50 -2.01 -22.80
N ARG A 137 2.01 -1.89 -24.04
CA ARG A 137 2.70 -3.01 -24.73
C ARG A 137 4.23 -2.92 -24.73
N ASN A 138 4.78 -1.72 -24.51
CA ASN A 138 6.21 -1.46 -24.76
C ASN A 138 6.96 -0.98 -23.51
N ILE A 139 6.39 -1.13 -22.31
CA ILE A 139 7.08 -0.79 -21.07
C ILE A 139 7.57 -2.09 -20.43
N ASP A 140 8.87 -2.15 -20.19
CA ASP A 140 9.47 -3.24 -19.43
C ASP A 140 9.19 -3.01 -17.94
N GLU A 141 8.28 -3.79 -17.37
CA GLU A 141 7.92 -3.73 -15.94
C GLU A 141 9.02 -4.32 -15.03
N LYS A 142 10.00 -4.94 -15.62
CA LYS A 142 11.07 -5.68 -14.94
C LYS A 142 11.80 -4.82 -13.89
N ASP A 143 12.02 -3.55 -14.19
CA ASP A 143 12.78 -2.65 -13.34
C ASP A 143 11.90 -1.83 -12.37
N VAL A 144 10.56 -1.95 -12.46
CA VAL A 144 9.64 -1.22 -11.57
C VAL A 144 9.67 -1.80 -10.16
N ILE A 145 9.66 -3.13 -10.06
CA ILE A 145 9.61 -3.82 -8.77
C ILE A 145 11.01 -4.31 -8.41
N PRO A 146 11.62 -3.79 -7.33
CA PRO A 146 12.91 -4.29 -6.85
C PRO A 146 12.88 -5.80 -6.62
N GLU A 147 14.00 -6.46 -6.92
CA GLU A 147 14.11 -7.93 -6.84
C GLU A 147 13.81 -8.47 -5.43
N ALA A 148 14.15 -7.70 -4.40
CA ALA A 148 13.91 -8.09 -3.01
C ALA A 148 12.44 -8.02 -2.60
N TRP A 149 11.57 -7.37 -3.40
CA TRP A 149 10.15 -7.27 -3.09
C TRP A 149 9.37 -8.47 -3.59
N ILE A 150 8.32 -8.83 -2.88
CA ILE A 150 7.50 -10.01 -3.15
C ILE A 150 6.37 -9.63 -4.11
N LYS A 151 6.37 -10.24 -5.29
CA LYS A 151 5.34 -10.03 -6.31
C LYS A 151 4.12 -10.91 -6.02
N VAL A 152 2.94 -10.32 -6.03
CA VAL A 152 1.67 -10.98 -5.77
C VAL A 152 0.71 -10.78 -6.94
N GLU A 153 0.06 -11.87 -7.39
CA GLU A 153 -0.97 -11.83 -8.43
C GLU A 153 -2.31 -11.30 -7.93
#